data_b25058434f39727d8231540c605509b9
#
_entry.id   b25058434f39727d8231540c605509b9
#
_cell.length_a   1.000
_cell.length_b   1.000
_cell.length_c   1.000
_cell.angle_alpha   90.00
_cell.angle_beta   90.00
_cell.angle_gamma   90.00
#
_symmetry.space_group_name_H-M   'P 1'
#
loop_
_entity.id
_entity.type
_entity.pdbx_description
1 polymer ?
#
loop_
_entity_poly.entity_id
_entity_poly.type
_entity_poly.pdbx_seq_one_letter_code
_entity_poly.pdbx_strand_id
1 'polypeptide(L)'
;KSGEQLYLEINGANSSSKVSLNGKLLASHDGGYSTYRVNLTGELLDENELQIKVDNSPNDHVYPQKADFTFYGGLYRDVKLITVPESHFDLDYYGGKGFYVTPEIKEDGSAEVQFDAYVRGDADEVRVVVDGDLGSQSVTLDIPEDDTQTLYEESALYGVRHFTGKLIIDHLHLWNGLKDPFLYKATADLKKNGEVIDEVTTKFGCRRYSFD
;
A
#
# COMPACT_ATOMS: atom_id res chain seq x y z
N LYS A 1 20.12 10.57 0.63
CA LYS A 1 20.60 11.24 1.86
C LYS A 1 20.65 10.22 2.98
N SER A 2 21.49 10.44 4.02
CA SER A 2 21.48 9.57 5.21
C SER A 2 20.11 9.63 5.88
N GLY A 3 19.52 8.46 6.21
CA GLY A 3 18.19 8.38 6.86
C GLY A 3 16.98 8.39 5.90
N GLU A 4 17.21 8.26 4.59
CA GLU A 4 16.16 8.10 3.59
C GLU A 4 16.34 6.80 2.81
N GLN A 5 15.25 6.21 2.36
CA GLN A 5 15.24 5.08 1.44
C GLN A 5 14.69 5.49 0.08
N LEU A 6 15.24 4.90 -0.97
CA LEU A 6 14.84 5.14 -2.36
C LEU A 6 14.21 3.89 -2.96
N TYR A 7 13.00 4.03 -3.46
CA TYR A 7 12.27 2.98 -4.17
C TYR A 7 12.01 3.35 -5.62
N LEU A 8 12.08 2.35 -6.48
CA LEU A 8 11.54 2.40 -7.83
C LEU A 8 10.11 1.87 -7.79
N GLU A 9 9.13 2.68 -8.18
CA GLU A 9 7.74 2.26 -8.36
C GLU A 9 7.43 2.05 -9.85
N ILE A 10 6.87 0.91 -10.19
CA ILE A 10 6.43 0.56 -11.54
C ILE A 10 4.94 0.26 -11.48
N ASN A 11 4.11 1.10 -12.11
CA ASN A 11 2.66 1.00 -12.04
C ASN A 11 2.06 0.04 -13.07
N GLY A 12 2.86 -0.46 -13.99
CA GLY A 12 2.44 -1.47 -14.96
C GLY A 12 3.54 -1.77 -15.97
N ALA A 13 3.93 -3.05 -16.03
CA ALA A 13 4.94 -3.58 -16.94
C ALA A 13 4.46 -4.92 -17.49
N ASN A 14 3.92 -4.96 -18.70
CA ASN A 14 3.27 -6.15 -19.24
C ASN A 14 4.20 -6.96 -20.13
N SER A 15 4.34 -8.26 -19.84
CA SER A 15 3.68 -9.09 -18.82
C SER A 15 4.62 -9.54 -17.71
N SER A 16 5.86 -9.80 -18.00
CA SER A 16 6.93 -10.18 -17.06
C SER A 16 8.03 -9.13 -17.10
N SER A 17 8.56 -8.76 -15.96
CA SER A 17 9.60 -7.74 -15.90
C SER A 17 10.73 -8.09 -14.94
N LYS A 18 11.92 -7.55 -15.23
CA LYS A 18 13.12 -7.66 -14.40
C LYS A 18 13.73 -6.29 -14.23
N VAL A 19 14.08 -5.96 -12.99
CA VAL A 19 14.75 -4.72 -12.63
C VAL A 19 16.17 -5.03 -12.20
N SER A 20 17.14 -4.39 -12.85
CA SER A 20 18.55 -4.48 -12.49
C SER A 20 19.12 -3.08 -12.25
N LEU A 21 20.01 -2.96 -11.28
CA LEU A 21 20.77 -1.74 -10.98
C LEU A 21 22.25 -2.07 -11.02
N ASN A 22 23.02 -1.32 -11.81
CA ASN A 22 24.48 -1.52 -11.96
C ASN A 22 24.86 -2.96 -12.36
N GLY A 23 24.00 -3.59 -13.20
CA GLY A 23 24.16 -4.99 -13.64
C GLY A 23 23.67 -6.05 -12.64
N LYS A 24 23.30 -5.68 -11.40
CA LYS A 24 22.75 -6.60 -10.40
C LYS A 24 21.24 -6.69 -10.53
N LEU A 25 20.70 -7.93 -10.68
CA LEU A 25 19.25 -8.16 -10.66
C LEU A 25 18.71 -7.95 -9.24
N LEU A 26 17.74 -7.03 -9.08
CA LEU A 26 17.12 -6.70 -7.80
C LEU A 26 15.73 -7.32 -7.64
N ALA A 27 14.95 -7.37 -8.72
CA ALA A 27 13.59 -7.90 -8.67
C ALA A 27 13.15 -8.52 -9.99
N SER A 28 12.23 -9.47 -9.90
CA SER A 28 11.42 -9.98 -11.02
C SER A 28 9.94 -9.91 -10.62
N HIS A 29 9.09 -9.54 -11.57
CA HIS A 29 7.65 -9.41 -11.35
C HIS A 29 6.88 -9.98 -12.53
N ASP A 30 5.87 -10.79 -12.24
CA ASP A 30 4.93 -11.33 -13.20
C ASP A 30 3.54 -10.72 -12.96
N GLY A 31 2.95 -10.17 -14.02
CA GLY A 31 1.66 -9.49 -13.98
C GLY A 31 1.75 -8.06 -14.51
N GLY A 32 0.99 -7.79 -15.56
CA GLY A 32 1.09 -6.53 -16.29
C GLY A 32 0.33 -5.37 -15.67
N TYR A 33 -0.58 -5.60 -14.72
CA TYR A 33 -1.56 -4.61 -14.26
C TYR A 33 -1.37 -4.17 -12.81
N SER A 34 -0.54 -4.85 -12.06
CA SER A 34 -0.25 -4.55 -10.66
C SER A 34 0.93 -3.59 -10.51
N THR A 35 0.85 -2.71 -9.52
CA THR A 35 1.97 -1.90 -9.07
C THR A 35 2.91 -2.76 -8.24
N TYR A 36 4.20 -2.62 -8.47
CA TYR A 36 5.23 -3.18 -7.59
C TYR A 36 6.36 -2.18 -7.38
N ARG A 37 7.13 -2.39 -6.30
CA ARG A 37 8.24 -1.52 -5.94
C ARG A 37 9.50 -2.31 -5.69
N VAL A 38 10.63 -1.64 -5.89
CA VAL A 38 11.96 -2.22 -5.69
C VAL A 38 12.79 -1.25 -4.87
N ASN A 39 13.26 -1.68 -3.71
CA ASN A 39 14.16 -0.87 -2.90
C ASN A 39 15.56 -0.82 -3.55
N LEU A 40 16.03 0.39 -3.83
CA LEU A 40 17.33 0.65 -4.46
C LEU A 40 18.40 1.09 -3.47
N THR A 41 18.04 1.39 -2.23
CA THR A 41 18.87 2.13 -1.26
C THR A 41 20.26 1.53 -1.03
N GLY A 42 20.33 0.21 -0.84
CA GLY A 42 21.59 -0.49 -0.54
C GLY A 42 22.50 -0.73 -1.74
N GLU A 43 22.04 -0.41 -2.96
CA GLU A 43 22.72 -0.74 -4.21
C GLU A 43 23.19 0.51 -5.00
N LEU A 44 22.97 1.70 -4.43
CA LEU A 44 23.31 2.97 -5.09
C LEU A 44 24.80 3.25 -5.07
N LEU A 45 25.31 3.73 -6.21
CA LEU A 45 26.63 4.28 -6.42
C LEU A 45 26.52 5.79 -6.71
N ASP A 46 27.65 6.48 -6.95
CA ASP A 46 27.66 7.88 -7.36
C ASP A 46 26.98 8.08 -8.74
N GLU A 47 27.25 7.15 -9.66
CA GLU A 47 26.56 7.05 -10.96
C GLU A 47 25.90 5.68 -11.06
N ASN A 48 24.64 5.64 -11.54
CA ASN A 48 23.85 4.43 -11.57
C ASN A 48 23.24 4.16 -12.94
N GLU A 49 23.31 2.89 -13.35
CA GLU A 49 22.59 2.39 -14.52
C GLU A 49 21.40 1.55 -14.06
N LEU A 50 20.18 2.06 -14.28
CA LEU A 50 18.93 1.35 -14.02
C LEU A 50 18.42 0.71 -15.32
N GLN A 51 18.25 -0.61 -15.33
CA GLN A 51 17.69 -1.36 -16.44
C GLN A 51 16.38 -2.03 -16.05
N ILE A 52 15.32 -1.78 -16.82
CA ILE A 52 14.02 -2.45 -16.70
C ILE A 52 13.79 -3.24 -17.98
N LYS A 53 13.89 -4.57 -17.89
CA LYS A 53 13.58 -5.47 -19.02
C LYS A 53 12.13 -5.93 -18.88
N VAL A 54 11.34 -5.76 -19.94
CA VAL A 54 9.94 -6.20 -20.00
C VAL A 54 9.76 -7.17 -21.14
N ASP A 55 9.10 -8.29 -20.90
CA ASP A 55 8.83 -9.35 -21.87
C ASP A 55 7.31 -9.61 -21.90
N ASN A 56 6.70 -9.44 -23.07
CA ASN A 56 5.28 -9.70 -23.31
C ASN A 56 5.03 -10.92 -24.21
N SER A 57 6.04 -11.77 -24.38
CA SER A 57 5.87 -13.03 -25.09
C SER A 57 4.89 -13.96 -24.34
N PRO A 58 4.19 -14.85 -25.07
CA PRO A 58 3.29 -15.82 -24.43
C PRO A 58 4.01 -16.67 -23.39
N ASN A 59 3.38 -16.86 -22.24
CA ASN A 59 3.85 -17.69 -21.14
C ASN A 59 2.66 -18.37 -20.45
N ASP A 60 2.91 -19.26 -19.49
CA ASP A 60 1.91 -20.06 -18.80
C ASP A 60 1.60 -19.60 -17.37
N HIS A 61 2.18 -18.48 -16.94
CA HIS A 61 2.06 -17.98 -15.56
C HIS A 61 1.43 -16.58 -15.46
N VAL A 62 1.24 -15.85 -16.57
CA VAL A 62 0.54 -14.56 -16.58
C VAL A 62 -0.73 -14.64 -17.42
N TYR A 63 -1.87 -14.42 -16.81
CA TYR A 63 -3.18 -14.45 -17.45
C TYR A 63 -3.98 -13.17 -17.18
N PRO A 64 -4.94 -12.82 -18.07
CA PRO A 64 -5.20 -13.40 -19.39
C PRO A 64 -4.16 -12.98 -20.43
N GLN A 65 -3.93 -13.82 -21.45
CA GLN A 65 -3.06 -13.49 -22.59
C GLN A 65 -3.84 -13.18 -23.87
N LYS A 66 -5.14 -13.49 -23.89
CA LYS A 66 -6.06 -13.21 -25.00
C LYS A 66 -7.40 -12.78 -24.42
N ALA A 67 -7.94 -11.69 -24.96
CA ALA A 67 -9.28 -11.19 -24.69
C ALA A 67 -9.70 -10.27 -25.84
N ASP A 68 -10.89 -9.66 -25.74
CA ASP A 68 -11.43 -8.71 -26.70
C ASP A 68 -10.92 -7.27 -26.52
N PHE A 69 -9.81 -7.09 -25.84
CA PHE A 69 -9.12 -5.82 -25.70
C PHE A 69 -7.62 -5.96 -25.98
N THR A 70 -6.94 -4.84 -26.23
CA THR A 70 -5.51 -4.82 -26.55
C THR A 70 -4.65 -5.05 -25.30
N PHE A 71 -3.72 -5.98 -25.39
CA PHE A 71 -2.67 -6.20 -24.41
C PHE A 71 -1.43 -5.39 -24.81
N TYR A 72 -1.22 -4.25 -24.16
CA TYR A 72 -0.05 -3.43 -24.42
C TYR A 72 1.18 -4.06 -23.75
N GLY A 73 2.26 -4.25 -24.51
CA GLY A 73 3.55 -4.69 -24.00
C GLY A 73 4.37 -3.52 -23.46
N GLY A 74 5.35 -3.84 -22.63
CA GLY A 74 6.31 -2.87 -22.10
C GLY A 74 5.81 -2.06 -20.91
N LEU A 75 6.47 -0.93 -20.67
CA LEU A 75 6.10 0.03 -19.62
C LEU A 75 5.00 0.95 -20.17
N TYR A 76 3.75 0.72 -19.82
CA TYR A 76 2.61 1.46 -20.34
C TYR A 76 1.93 2.35 -19.28
N ARG A 77 2.46 2.36 -18.05
CA ARG A 77 2.09 3.25 -16.94
C ARG A 77 3.34 3.91 -16.36
N ASP A 78 3.13 4.80 -15.41
CA ASP A 78 4.20 5.56 -14.79
C ASP A 78 5.28 4.68 -14.14
N VAL A 79 6.51 5.15 -14.25
CA VAL A 79 7.67 4.66 -13.49
C VAL A 79 8.20 5.84 -12.70
N LYS A 80 8.33 5.69 -11.38
CA LYS A 80 8.68 6.77 -10.45
C LYS A 80 9.79 6.35 -9.51
N LEU A 81 10.58 7.33 -9.08
CA LEU A 81 11.43 7.20 -7.90
C LEU A 81 10.69 7.81 -6.70
N ILE A 82 10.62 7.06 -5.63
CA ILE A 82 9.98 7.46 -4.37
C ILE A 82 11.05 7.49 -3.29
N THR A 83 11.13 8.60 -2.56
CA THR A 83 11.99 8.71 -1.38
C THR A 83 11.11 8.71 -0.15
N VAL A 84 11.45 7.87 0.83
CA VAL A 84 10.76 7.77 2.12
C VAL A 84 11.78 7.84 3.26
N PRO A 85 11.34 8.19 4.48
CA PRO A 85 12.18 8.09 5.67
C PRO A 85 12.66 6.64 5.92
N GLU A 86 13.67 6.47 6.77
CA GLU A 86 14.15 5.15 7.18
C GLU A 86 13.03 4.31 7.82
N SER A 87 12.22 4.95 8.67
CA SER A 87 10.99 4.35 9.21
C SER A 87 9.78 4.93 8.47
N HIS A 88 9.01 4.07 7.81
CA HIS A 88 7.92 4.46 6.91
C HIS A 88 6.82 3.40 6.83
N PHE A 89 5.65 3.76 6.31
CA PHE A 89 4.63 2.80 5.94
C PHE A 89 5.14 1.88 4.82
N ASP A 90 4.91 0.57 4.97
CA ASP A 90 5.43 -0.44 4.05
C ASP A 90 4.98 -0.21 2.60
N LEU A 91 5.90 -0.34 1.68
CA LEU A 91 5.70 -0.12 0.25
C LEU A 91 5.66 -1.42 -0.58
N ASP A 92 5.95 -2.56 0.05
CA ASP A 92 6.11 -3.85 -0.66
C ASP A 92 4.84 -4.71 -0.61
N TYR A 93 4.00 -4.56 0.43
CA TYR A 93 2.81 -5.38 0.61
C TYR A 93 1.77 -5.13 -0.48
N TYR A 94 1.67 -6.06 -1.42
CA TYR A 94 0.78 -6.01 -2.60
C TYR A 94 0.85 -4.71 -3.42
N GLY A 95 1.99 -4.00 -3.41
CA GLY A 95 2.12 -2.71 -4.09
C GLY A 95 1.23 -1.60 -3.51
N GLY A 96 0.70 -1.80 -2.30
CA GLY A 96 -0.14 -0.86 -1.58
C GLY A 96 0.65 0.28 -0.93
N LYS A 97 -0.01 0.99 -0.03
CA LYS A 97 0.57 2.12 0.71
C LYS A 97 0.90 1.77 2.16
N GLY A 98 0.88 0.49 2.52
CA GLY A 98 1.08 0.04 3.90
C GLY A 98 -0.03 0.43 4.88
N PHE A 99 -1.15 0.99 4.42
CA PHE A 99 -2.29 1.38 5.24
C PHE A 99 -3.60 0.99 4.58
N TYR A 100 -4.41 0.21 5.28
CA TYR A 100 -5.66 -0.36 4.80
C TYR A 100 -6.81 -0.02 5.73
N VAL A 101 -7.98 0.22 5.14
CA VAL A 101 -9.21 0.62 5.84
C VAL A 101 -10.34 -0.29 5.39
N THR A 102 -10.95 -1.00 6.34
CA THR A 102 -12.03 -1.96 6.09
C THR A 102 -13.27 -1.57 6.91
N PRO A 103 -14.25 -0.87 6.31
CA PRO A 103 -15.50 -0.52 6.98
C PRO A 103 -16.46 -1.70 6.96
N GLU A 104 -17.08 -2.00 8.09
CA GLU A 104 -18.17 -2.94 8.26
C GLU A 104 -19.42 -2.23 8.80
N ILE A 105 -20.49 -2.17 8.00
CA ILE A 105 -21.76 -1.54 8.40
C ILE A 105 -22.51 -2.51 9.29
N LYS A 106 -22.87 -2.05 10.49
CA LYS A 106 -23.65 -2.81 11.47
C LYS A 106 -25.16 -2.68 11.21
N GLU A 107 -25.96 -3.52 11.88
CA GLU A 107 -27.42 -3.52 11.74
C GLU A 107 -28.09 -2.24 12.27
N ASP A 108 -27.48 -1.60 13.25
CA ASP A 108 -27.94 -0.33 13.83
C ASP A 108 -27.66 0.90 12.95
N GLY A 109 -26.98 0.71 11.81
CA GLY A 109 -26.64 1.77 10.88
C GLY A 109 -25.33 2.50 11.17
N SER A 110 -24.59 2.10 12.21
CA SER A 110 -23.21 2.52 12.44
C SER A 110 -22.22 1.76 11.53
N ALA A 111 -20.96 2.16 11.53
CA ALA A 111 -19.89 1.37 10.93
C ALA A 111 -18.76 1.14 11.94
N GLU A 112 -18.32 -0.10 12.06
CA GLU A 112 -17.02 -0.43 12.64
C GLU A 112 -15.98 -0.37 11.53
N VAL A 113 -14.98 0.50 11.69
CA VAL A 113 -13.92 0.68 10.71
C VAL A 113 -12.64 0.10 11.26
N GLN A 114 -12.16 -0.98 10.67
CA GLN A 114 -10.90 -1.62 10.97
C GLN A 114 -9.78 -0.91 10.21
N PHE A 115 -8.66 -0.66 10.89
CA PHE A 115 -7.44 -0.11 10.32
C PHE A 115 -6.30 -1.11 10.50
N ASP A 116 -5.53 -1.30 9.43
CA ASP A 116 -4.33 -2.11 9.41
C ASP A 116 -3.18 -1.31 8.81
N ALA A 117 -2.12 -1.12 9.58
CA ALA A 117 -0.93 -0.38 9.16
C ALA A 117 0.30 -1.29 9.24
N TYR A 118 1.01 -1.39 8.13
CA TYR A 118 2.26 -2.13 8.01
C TYR A 118 3.41 -1.14 7.98
N VAL A 119 4.38 -1.30 8.87
CA VAL A 119 5.44 -0.31 9.12
C VAL A 119 6.81 -0.96 9.07
N ARG A 120 7.73 -0.36 8.32
CA ARG A 120 9.15 -0.69 8.31
C ARG A 120 9.93 0.27 9.20
N GLY A 121 10.98 -0.24 9.82
CA GLY A 121 11.84 0.55 10.70
C GLY A 121 11.28 0.70 12.11
N ASP A 122 11.78 1.69 12.82
CA ASP A 122 11.53 1.90 14.23
C ASP A 122 10.55 3.09 14.44
N ALA A 123 9.38 2.80 14.98
CA ALA A 123 8.34 3.76 15.31
C ALA A 123 7.62 3.35 16.61
N ASP A 124 7.06 4.32 17.32
CA ASP A 124 6.44 4.08 18.62
C ASP A 124 4.92 3.98 18.52
N GLU A 125 4.32 4.73 17.58
CA GLU A 125 2.87 4.91 17.51
C GLU A 125 2.41 5.05 16.06
N VAL A 126 1.25 4.48 15.74
CA VAL A 126 0.46 4.83 14.56
C VAL A 126 -0.86 5.44 15.04
N ARG A 127 -1.08 6.71 14.71
CA ARG A 127 -2.34 7.40 15.00
C ARG A 127 -3.13 7.62 13.73
N VAL A 128 -4.40 7.22 13.74
CA VAL A 128 -5.32 7.44 12.62
C VAL A 128 -6.31 8.54 12.96
N VAL A 129 -6.50 9.48 12.03
CA VAL A 129 -7.56 10.49 12.06
C VAL A 129 -8.50 10.23 10.90
N VAL A 130 -9.79 10.13 11.18
CA VAL A 130 -10.85 9.97 10.19
C VAL A 130 -11.67 11.26 10.12
N ASP A 131 -11.64 11.91 8.97
CA ASP A 131 -12.43 13.10 8.68
C ASP A 131 -13.71 12.68 7.92
N GLY A 132 -14.85 13.15 8.41
CA GLY A 132 -16.17 13.01 7.80
C GLY A 132 -16.93 14.33 7.81
N ASP A 133 -18.17 14.32 7.34
CA ASP A 133 -19.04 15.49 7.30
C ASP A 133 -19.46 16.00 8.70
N LEU A 134 -19.44 15.14 9.71
CA LEU A 134 -19.77 15.48 11.10
C LEU A 134 -18.54 15.81 11.97
N GLY A 135 -17.37 15.94 11.36
CA GLY A 135 -16.11 16.24 12.04
C GLY A 135 -15.10 15.11 11.99
N SER A 136 -14.08 15.19 12.85
CA SER A 136 -12.95 14.27 12.88
C SER A 136 -12.98 13.41 14.14
N GLN A 137 -12.65 12.13 13.97
CA GLN A 137 -12.43 11.17 15.06
C GLN A 137 -11.02 10.61 14.97
N SER A 138 -10.46 10.07 16.05
CA SER A 138 -9.14 9.49 16.00
C SER A 138 -9.02 8.23 16.87
N VAL A 139 -8.11 7.34 16.46
CA VAL A 139 -7.73 6.14 17.18
C VAL A 139 -6.22 5.94 17.09
N THR A 140 -5.61 5.42 18.14
CA THR A 140 -4.25 4.91 18.13
C THR A 140 -4.31 3.41 17.86
N LEU A 141 -3.46 2.92 16.95
CA LEU A 141 -3.39 1.51 16.62
C LEU A 141 -2.41 0.80 17.56
N ASP A 142 -2.76 -0.43 17.93
CA ASP A 142 -1.96 -1.30 18.78
C ASP A 142 -1.26 -2.39 17.95
N ILE A 143 -0.18 -2.95 18.46
CA ILE A 143 0.42 -4.16 17.90
C ILE A 143 -0.38 -5.34 18.45
N PRO A 144 -0.96 -6.21 17.59
CA PRO A 144 -1.69 -7.39 18.05
C PRO A 144 -0.81 -8.30 18.92
N GLU A 145 -1.38 -8.89 19.98
CA GLU A 145 -0.66 -9.83 20.84
C GLU A 145 -0.17 -11.08 20.07
N ASP A 146 -0.89 -11.46 19.00
CA ASP A 146 -0.59 -12.61 18.15
C ASP A 146 0.31 -12.26 16.96
N ASP A 147 0.83 -11.02 16.87
CA ASP A 147 1.74 -10.61 15.81
C ASP A 147 3.09 -11.32 15.99
N THR A 148 3.08 -12.60 15.68
CA THR A 148 4.30 -13.38 15.56
C THR A 148 4.98 -12.94 14.28
N GLN A 149 6.03 -12.14 14.38
CA GLN A 149 6.98 -11.82 13.27
C GLN A 149 7.39 -13.07 12.48
N THR A 150 7.26 -14.24 13.10
CA THR A 150 7.50 -15.58 12.54
C THR A 150 6.64 -15.93 11.32
N LEU A 151 5.43 -15.39 11.16
CA LEU A 151 4.59 -15.65 9.97
C LEU A 151 5.14 -15.01 8.69
N TYR A 152 6.11 -14.10 8.80
CA TYR A 152 6.59 -13.27 7.70
C TYR A 152 8.09 -13.45 7.39
N GLU A 153 8.80 -14.34 8.10
CA GLU A 153 10.26 -14.53 7.96
C GLU A 153 10.72 -14.89 6.52
N GLU A 154 9.85 -15.52 5.72
CA GLU A 154 10.14 -15.89 4.32
C GLU A 154 9.37 -15.02 3.29
N SER A 155 8.70 -13.96 3.72
CA SER A 155 7.83 -13.14 2.87
C SER A 155 8.38 -11.72 2.65
N ALA A 156 7.74 -10.98 1.73
CA ALA A 156 7.97 -9.55 1.53
C ALA A 156 7.73 -8.72 2.79
N LEU A 157 7.06 -9.29 3.82
CA LEU A 157 6.78 -8.65 5.10
C LEU A 157 7.86 -8.90 6.17
N TYR A 158 8.97 -9.56 5.84
CA TYR A 158 10.07 -9.70 6.78
C TYR A 158 10.53 -8.34 7.31
N GLY A 159 10.60 -8.19 8.64
CA GLY A 159 10.94 -6.94 9.32
C GLY A 159 9.85 -5.86 9.28
N VAL A 160 8.62 -6.20 8.85
CA VAL A 160 7.45 -5.32 8.91
C VAL A 160 6.71 -5.54 10.22
N ARG A 161 6.32 -4.46 10.89
CA ARG A 161 5.44 -4.50 12.06
C ARG A 161 4.02 -4.18 11.63
N HIS A 162 3.06 -4.91 12.15
CA HIS A 162 1.64 -4.70 11.93
C HIS A 162 1.02 -3.97 13.11
N PHE A 163 0.35 -2.86 12.85
CA PHE A 163 -0.46 -2.12 13.81
C PHE A 163 -1.92 -2.21 13.39
N THR A 164 -2.80 -2.42 14.35
CA THR A 164 -4.23 -2.57 14.08
C THR A 164 -5.07 -1.83 15.10
N GLY A 165 -6.29 -1.44 14.72
CA GLY A 165 -7.24 -0.80 15.61
C GLY A 165 -8.58 -0.57 14.95
N LYS A 166 -9.57 -0.18 15.74
CA LYS A 166 -10.94 0.01 15.29
C LYS A 166 -11.50 1.34 15.76
N LEU A 167 -12.42 1.88 14.96
CA LEU A 167 -13.17 3.09 15.28
C LEU A 167 -14.63 2.88 14.88
N ILE A 168 -15.55 3.38 15.71
CA ILE A 168 -16.98 3.36 15.40
C ILE A 168 -17.40 4.72 14.84
N ILE A 169 -18.12 4.71 13.74
CA ILE A 169 -18.81 5.86 13.16
C ILE A 169 -20.31 5.68 13.39
N ASP A 170 -20.87 6.36 14.38
CA ASP A 170 -22.28 6.18 14.80
C ASP A 170 -23.28 6.76 13.79
N HIS A 171 -22.98 7.92 13.20
CA HIS A 171 -23.82 8.59 12.21
C HIS A 171 -23.19 8.48 10.83
N LEU A 172 -23.41 7.32 10.20
CA LEU A 172 -22.73 6.95 8.98
C LEU A 172 -23.31 7.65 7.75
N HIS A 173 -22.48 8.36 7.00
CA HIS A 173 -22.78 8.82 5.66
C HIS A 173 -22.42 7.76 4.62
N LEU A 174 -23.43 7.20 3.97
CA LEU A 174 -23.26 6.14 2.99
C LEU A 174 -22.80 6.71 1.64
N TRP A 175 -21.86 6.03 1.00
CA TRP A 175 -21.54 6.26 -0.39
C TRP A 175 -22.67 5.72 -1.29
N ASN A 176 -23.23 6.58 -2.17
CA ASN A 176 -24.35 6.24 -3.06
C ASN A 176 -24.04 6.54 -4.53
N GLY A 177 -22.90 6.07 -5.03
CA GLY A 177 -22.50 6.19 -6.43
C GLY A 177 -22.50 7.62 -6.93
N LEU A 178 -23.13 7.85 -8.09
CA LEU A 178 -23.20 9.19 -8.71
C LEU A 178 -24.15 10.16 -8.00
N LYS A 179 -25.08 9.65 -7.18
CA LYS A 179 -26.06 10.49 -6.48
C LYS A 179 -25.45 11.17 -5.26
N ASP A 180 -24.61 10.45 -4.55
CA ASP A 180 -23.95 10.92 -3.36
C ASP A 180 -22.62 10.18 -3.18
N PRO A 181 -21.53 10.64 -3.83
CA PRO A 181 -20.22 9.96 -3.83
C PRO A 181 -19.39 10.28 -2.58
N PHE A 182 -20.03 10.37 -1.41
CA PHE A 182 -19.35 10.75 -0.18
C PHE A 182 -18.24 9.77 0.19
N LEU A 183 -17.07 10.30 0.55
CA LEU A 183 -15.92 9.52 1.00
C LEU A 183 -15.34 10.13 2.28
N TYR A 184 -15.15 9.29 3.26
CA TYR A 184 -14.32 9.60 4.42
C TYR A 184 -12.86 9.68 4.01
N LYS A 185 -12.08 10.48 4.74
CA LYS A 185 -10.63 10.56 4.58
C LYS A 185 -9.98 10.02 5.86
N ALA A 186 -9.19 8.96 5.75
CA ALA A 186 -8.37 8.46 6.84
C ALA A 186 -6.91 8.86 6.61
N THR A 187 -6.31 9.52 7.60
CA THR A 187 -4.90 9.88 7.63
C THR A 187 -4.24 9.14 8.77
N ALA A 188 -3.21 8.35 8.47
CA ALA A 188 -2.39 7.67 9.46
C ALA A 188 -1.04 8.38 9.59
N ASP A 189 -0.74 8.83 10.81
CA ASP A 189 0.53 9.40 11.22
C ASP A 189 1.39 8.32 11.86
N LEU A 190 2.58 8.10 11.31
CA LEU A 190 3.61 7.29 11.93
C LEU A 190 4.46 8.18 12.83
N LYS A 191 4.62 7.83 14.11
CA LYS A 191 5.34 8.66 15.06
C LYS A 191 6.51 7.93 15.72
N LYS A 192 7.54 8.73 16.02
CA LYS A 192 8.66 8.35 16.87
C LYS A 192 9.00 9.49 17.83
N ASN A 193 9.10 9.17 19.13
CA ASN A 193 9.34 10.15 20.20
C ASN A 193 8.34 11.33 20.19
N GLY A 194 7.09 11.06 19.80
CA GLY A 194 6.01 12.05 19.69
C GLY A 194 6.03 12.91 18.42
N GLU A 195 7.03 12.78 17.56
CA GLU A 195 7.11 13.49 16.27
C GLU A 195 6.57 12.61 15.13
N VAL A 196 5.85 13.22 14.18
CA VAL A 196 5.41 12.55 12.95
C VAL A 196 6.60 12.41 12.03
N ILE A 197 6.93 11.17 11.66
CA ILE A 197 8.06 10.82 10.80
C ILE A 197 7.62 10.37 9.41
N ASP A 198 6.39 9.87 9.26
CA ASP A 198 5.78 9.54 7.97
C ASP A 198 4.25 9.68 8.06
N GLU A 199 3.61 9.90 6.93
CA GLU A 199 2.15 10.09 6.83
C GLU A 199 1.61 9.39 5.58
N VAL A 200 0.48 8.71 5.73
CA VAL A 200 -0.26 8.15 4.61
C VAL A 200 -1.74 8.51 4.71
N THR A 201 -2.32 8.87 3.57
CA THR A 201 -3.75 9.19 3.48
C THR A 201 -4.44 8.25 2.50
N THR A 202 -5.64 7.78 2.87
CA THR A 202 -6.55 7.05 2.00
C THR A 202 -7.98 7.58 2.13
N LYS A 203 -8.80 7.36 1.09
CA LYS A 203 -10.23 7.66 1.13
C LYS A 203 -11.00 6.35 1.09
N PHE A 204 -12.09 6.27 1.83
CA PHE A 204 -12.97 5.11 1.83
C PHE A 204 -14.43 5.52 1.86
N GLY A 205 -15.28 4.70 1.24
CA GLY A 205 -16.74 4.85 1.28
C GLY A 205 -17.38 3.69 2.00
N CYS A 206 -18.47 3.94 2.69
CA CYS A 206 -19.27 2.91 3.35
C CYS A 206 -20.48 2.58 2.48
N ARG A 207 -20.62 1.32 2.06
CA ARG A 207 -21.69 0.85 1.21
C ARG A 207 -22.14 -0.55 1.63
N ARG A 208 -23.46 -0.78 1.68
CA ARG A 208 -24.05 -2.10 1.88
C ARG A 208 -24.83 -2.49 0.64
N TYR A 209 -24.71 -3.74 0.22
CA TYR A 209 -25.58 -4.37 -0.79
C TYR A 209 -25.79 -5.83 -0.42
N SER A 210 -26.94 -6.38 -0.81
CA SER A 210 -27.26 -7.79 -0.69
C SER A 210 -27.79 -8.30 -2.03
N PHE A 211 -27.63 -9.58 -2.26
CA PHE A 211 -28.26 -10.29 -3.37
C PHE A 211 -29.37 -11.17 -2.80
N ASP A 212 -30.55 -11.11 -3.41
CA ASP A 212 -31.70 -11.96 -3.11
C ASP A 212 -31.61 -13.28 -3.86
#